data_e9fcca4cff7ab839e5257c63f90dd5e5
#
_entry.id   e9fcca4cff7ab839e5257c63f90dd5e5
#
_cell.length_a   1.000
_cell.length_b   1.000
_cell.length_c   1.000
_cell.angle_alpha   90.00
_cell.angle_beta   90.00
_cell.angle_gamma   90.00
#
_symmetry.space_group_name_H-M   'P 1'
#
loop_
_entity.id
_entity.type
_entity.pdbx_description
1 polymer ?
#
loop_
_entity_poly.entity_id
_entity_poly.type
_entity_poly.pdbx_seq_one_letter_code
_entity_poly.pdbx_strand_id
1 'polypeptide(L)'
;LAFLIDGLCVDVNALSDEARSAFGTITPAAATLKGIGDVAFGFMLPILAGFIAMGIADRPGLAVGFVGGMMASAGKSGFLGALAAGFIAGYLVLFLIKVFSRLPQAIEKIAPVLLYPLCGILFMGLIMQFLVEPPIGALNTALNTALTNMGGSSRILLGIVVAGMMAIDMGGPFNKAAYVF
;
A
#
# COMPACT_ATOMS: atom_id res chain seq x y z
N LEU A 1 6.30 -18.76 -9.01
CA LEU A 1 6.14 -19.46 -10.30
C LEU A 1 6.96 -18.80 -11.40
N ALA A 2 6.87 -17.47 -11.62
CA ALA A 2 7.63 -16.76 -12.65
C ALA A 2 9.15 -17.03 -12.54
N PHE A 3 9.72 -16.84 -11.35
CA PHE A 3 11.14 -17.13 -11.07
C PHE A 3 11.51 -18.60 -11.27
N LEU A 4 10.58 -19.53 -11.00
CA LEU A 4 10.79 -20.95 -11.23
C LEU A 4 10.88 -21.27 -12.74
N ILE A 5 10.01 -20.67 -13.54
CA ILE A 5 9.98 -20.87 -14.99
C ILE A 5 11.27 -20.35 -15.61
N ASP A 6 11.69 -19.12 -15.26
CA ASP A 6 12.95 -18.58 -15.77
C ASP A 6 14.14 -19.41 -15.30
N GLY A 7 14.16 -19.90 -14.05
CA GLY A 7 15.21 -20.75 -13.52
C GLY A 7 15.31 -22.14 -14.16
N LEU A 8 14.21 -22.63 -14.75
CA LEU A 8 14.20 -23.90 -15.51
C LEU A 8 14.55 -23.70 -17.00
N CYS A 9 14.25 -22.52 -17.55
CA CYS A 9 14.41 -22.22 -18.97
C CYS A 9 15.71 -21.50 -19.32
N VAL A 10 16.36 -20.84 -18.35
CA VAL A 10 17.51 -19.97 -18.57
C VAL A 10 18.64 -20.34 -17.61
N ASP A 11 19.86 -20.49 -18.14
CA ASP A 11 21.04 -20.68 -17.30
C ASP A 11 21.42 -19.38 -16.59
N VAL A 12 21.13 -19.32 -15.29
CA VAL A 12 21.35 -18.15 -14.44
C VAL A 12 22.83 -17.74 -14.38
N ASN A 13 23.77 -18.71 -14.55
CA ASN A 13 25.19 -18.42 -14.50
C ASN A 13 25.72 -17.76 -15.79
N ALA A 14 25.01 -17.95 -16.88
CA ALA A 14 25.35 -17.37 -18.18
C ALA A 14 24.75 -15.95 -18.39
N LEU A 15 23.92 -15.46 -17.44
CA LEU A 15 23.25 -14.17 -17.55
C LEU A 15 24.20 -13.00 -17.20
N SER A 16 24.10 -11.92 -17.97
CA SER A 16 24.69 -10.62 -17.60
C SER A 16 23.99 -10.04 -16.36
N ASP A 17 24.63 -9.10 -15.67
CA ASP A 17 24.05 -8.48 -14.46
C ASP A 17 22.73 -7.75 -14.75
N GLU A 18 22.57 -7.18 -15.94
CA GLU A 18 21.32 -6.59 -16.41
C GLU A 18 20.21 -7.64 -16.60
N ALA A 19 20.54 -8.78 -17.19
CA ALA A 19 19.61 -9.87 -17.38
C ALA A 19 19.23 -10.56 -16.05
N ARG A 20 20.15 -10.59 -15.07
CA ARG A 20 19.84 -11.05 -13.70
C ARG A 20 18.85 -10.14 -12.98
N SER A 21 18.93 -8.84 -13.21
CA SER A 21 17.95 -7.90 -12.63
C SER A 21 16.54 -8.06 -13.23
N ALA A 22 16.45 -8.58 -14.46
CA ALA A 22 15.19 -8.90 -15.14
C ALA A 22 14.68 -10.32 -14.87
N PHE A 23 15.33 -11.09 -13.98
CA PHE A 23 14.94 -12.46 -13.65
C PHE A 23 13.51 -12.55 -13.12
N GLY A 24 12.74 -13.46 -13.64
CA GLY A 24 11.28 -13.55 -13.43
C GLY A 24 10.46 -12.91 -14.54
N THR A 25 11.10 -12.26 -15.52
CA THR A 25 10.45 -11.64 -16.69
C THR A 25 11.15 -11.95 -18.01
N ILE A 26 12.17 -12.82 -18.00
CA ILE A 26 12.98 -13.13 -19.18
C ILE A 26 12.15 -13.91 -20.22
N THR A 27 11.40 -14.90 -19.77
CA THR A 27 10.50 -15.64 -20.65
C THR A 27 9.11 -15.01 -20.69
N PRO A 28 8.40 -15.03 -21.84
CA PRO A 28 7.05 -14.47 -21.94
C PRO A 28 6.06 -15.06 -20.94
N ALA A 29 6.19 -16.36 -20.64
CA ALA A 29 5.36 -17.04 -19.65
C ALA A 29 5.64 -16.53 -18.23
N ALA A 30 6.91 -16.34 -17.86
CA ALA A 30 7.29 -15.78 -16.56
C ALA A 30 6.82 -14.32 -16.42
N ALA A 31 7.00 -13.51 -17.47
CA ALA A 31 6.55 -12.11 -17.51
C ALA A 31 5.03 -11.99 -17.30
N THR A 32 4.25 -12.85 -17.95
CA THR A 32 2.78 -12.87 -17.79
C THR A 32 2.39 -13.24 -16.35
N LEU A 33 2.98 -14.28 -15.79
CA LEU A 33 2.70 -14.69 -14.41
C LEU A 33 3.13 -13.65 -13.38
N LYS A 34 4.29 -13.02 -13.61
CA LYS A 34 4.75 -11.92 -12.76
C LYS A 34 3.79 -10.74 -12.83
N GLY A 35 3.34 -10.35 -14.03
CA GLY A 35 2.38 -9.26 -14.21
C GLY A 35 1.06 -9.51 -13.46
N ILE A 36 0.53 -10.73 -13.48
CA ILE A 36 -0.65 -11.11 -12.69
C ILE A 36 -0.35 -10.95 -11.18
N GLY A 37 0.82 -11.41 -10.74
CA GLY A 37 1.25 -11.29 -9.34
C GLY A 37 1.40 -9.84 -8.91
N ASP A 38 2.03 -9.00 -9.72
CA ASP A 38 2.24 -7.58 -9.43
C ASP A 38 0.91 -6.83 -9.29
N VAL A 39 -0.08 -7.13 -10.15
CA VAL A 39 -1.43 -6.58 -10.01
C VAL A 39 -2.08 -7.04 -8.71
N ALA A 40 -2.01 -8.34 -8.38
CA ALA A 40 -2.59 -8.87 -7.15
C ALA A 40 -1.95 -8.23 -5.90
N PHE A 41 -0.63 -8.08 -5.88
CA PHE A 41 0.08 -7.37 -4.81
C PHE A 41 -0.25 -5.89 -4.73
N GLY A 42 -0.49 -5.23 -5.87
CA GLY A 42 -0.92 -3.84 -5.94
C GLY A 42 -2.23 -3.57 -5.20
N PHE A 43 -3.12 -4.56 -5.14
CA PHE A 43 -4.38 -4.46 -4.38
C PHE A 43 -4.23 -4.61 -2.86
N MET A 44 -3.09 -5.08 -2.36
CA MET A 44 -2.91 -5.35 -0.92
C MET A 44 -3.21 -4.13 -0.04
N LEU A 45 -2.66 -2.97 -0.35
CA LEU A 45 -2.84 -1.76 0.43
C LEU A 45 -4.24 -1.15 0.31
N PRO A 46 -4.84 -1.03 -0.89
CA PRO A 46 -6.24 -0.64 -1.02
C PRO A 46 -7.20 -1.54 -0.24
N ILE A 47 -7.03 -2.86 -0.35
CA ILE A 47 -7.87 -3.82 0.35
C ILE A 47 -7.72 -3.66 1.87
N LEU A 48 -6.50 -3.58 2.38
CA LEU A 48 -6.24 -3.35 3.80
C LEU A 48 -6.99 -2.11 4.32
N ALA A 49 -6.78 -0.96 3.68
CA ALA A 49 -7.41 0.30 4.09
C ALA A 49 -8.93 0.25 3.96
N GLY A 50 -9.45 -0.36 2.89
CA GLY A 50 -10.88 -0.50 2.67
C GLY A 50 -11.56 -1.35 3.75
N PHE A 51 -10.98 -2.49 4.10
CA PHE A 51 -11.56 -3.36 5.13
C PHE A 51 -11.43 -2.79 6.54
N ILE A 52 -10.37 -2.03 6.84
CA ILE A 52 -10.29 -1.28 8.10
C ILE A 52 -11.41 -0.24 8.16
N ALA A 53 -11.61 0.54 7.10
CA ALA A 53 -12.67 1.53 7.02
C ALA A 53 -14.06 0.90 7.10
N MET A 54 -14.26 -0.26 6.47
CA MET A 54 -15.50 -1.04 6.56
C MET A 54 -15.76 -1.55 7.98
N GLY A 55 -14.74 -1.97 8.70
CA GLY A 55 -14.87 -2.38 10.10
C GLY A 55 -15.33 -1.25 11.04
N ILE A 56 -15.10 0.01 10.66
CA ILE A 56 -15.47 1.20 11.45
C ILE A 56 -16.81 1.78 11.00
N ALA A 57 -17.03 1.96 9.69
CA ALA A 57 -18.16 2.69 9.11
C ALA A 57 -19.05 1.84 8.21
N ASP A 58 -18.90 0.51 8.29
CA ASP A 58 -19.63 -0.45 7.46
C ASP A 58 -19.41 -0.20 5.94
N ARG A 59 -20.34 -0.66 5.09
CA ARG A 59 -20.22 -0.61 3.62
C ARG A 59 -19.85 0.76 3.03
N PRO A 60 -20.40 1.90 3.51
CA PRO A 60 -20.01 3.21 2.99
C PRO A 60 -18.51 3.52 3.14
N GLY A 61 -17.86 2.99 4.18
CA GLY A 61 -16.43 3.18 4.43
C GLY A 61 -15.53 2.51 3.41
N LEU A 62 -15.99 1.41 2.80
CA LEU A 62 -15.17 0.56 1.94
C LEU A 62 -14.58 1.31 0.73
N ALA A 63 -15.41 2.05 0.00
CA ALA A 63 -14.97 2.78 -1.20
C ALA A 63 -13.97 3.89 -0.86
N VAL A 64 -14.22 4.63 0.22
CA VAL A 64 -13.35 5.71 0.70
C VAL A 64 -12.01 5.16 1.17
N GLY A 65 -12.03 4.03 1.89
CA GLY A 65 -10.82 3.34 2.32
C GLY A 65 -10.00 2.78 1.16
N PHE A 66 -10.63 2.21 0.14
CA PHE A 66 -9.92 1.74 -1.06
C PHE A 66 -9.18 2.87 -1.77
N VAL A 67 -9.80 4.02 -1.95
CA VAL A 67 -9.16 5.17 -2.58
C VAL A 67 -8.01 5.69 -1.73
N GLY A 68 -8.20 5.84 -0.41
CA GLY A 68 -7.13 6.24 0.50
C GLY A 68 -5.93 5.28 0.48
N GLY A 69 -6.19 3.97 0.49
CA GLY A 69 -5.16 2.95 0.40
C GLY A 69 -4.43 2.93 -0.95
N MET A 70 -5.15 3.19 -2.04
CA MET A 70 -4.55 3.31 -3.38
C MET A 70 -3.66 4.54 -3.50
N MET A 71 -4.08 5.67 -2.92
CA MET A 71 -3.26 6.89 -2.87
C MET A 71 -1.98 6.65 -2.06
N ALA A 72 -2.06 5.98 -0.91
CA ALA A 72 -0.90 5.61 -0.12
C ALA A 72 0.06 4.66 -0.88
N SER A 73 -0.49 3.73 -1.66
CA SER A 73 0.29 2.80 -2.49
C SER A 73 1.02 3.51 -3.63
N ALA A 74 0.38 4.51 -4.25
CA ALA A 74 0.95 5.30 -5.34
C ALA A 74 1.91 6.40 -4.82
N GLY A 75 1.74 6.83 -3.58
CA GLY A 75 2.55 7.86 -2.92
C GLY A 75 3.80 7.31 -2.22
N LYS A 76 4.35 8.11 -1.34
CA LYS A 76 5.55 7.77 -0.55
C LYS A 76 5.23 7.17 0.82
N SER A 77 4.00 7.26 1.28
CA SER A 77 3.57 6.80 2.61
C SER A 77 3.44 5.27 2.72
N GLY A 78 3.20 4.58 1.61
CA GLY A 78 3.21 3.13 1.53
C GLY A 78 2.25 2.44 2.51
N PHE A 79 2.74 1.39 3.18
CA PHE A 79 1.93 0.58 4.11
C PHE A 79 1.41 1.40 5.30
N LEU A 80 2.26 2.24 5.92
CA LEU A 80 1.86 3.09 7.05
C LEU A 80 0.78 4.08 6.64
N GLY A 81 0.90 4.66 5.43
CA GLY A 81 -0.12 5.53 4.87
C GLY A 81 -1.43 4.80 4.62
N ALA A 82 -1.41 3.57 4.12
CA ALA A 82 -2.61 2.77 3.90
C ALA A 82 -3.31 2.39 5.22
N LEU A 83 -2.53 2.06 6.25
CA LEU A 83 -3.06 1.80 7.59
C LEU A 83 -3.75 3.04 8.16
N ALA A 84 -3.08 4.19 8.13
CA ALA A 84 -3.66 5.47 8.57
C ALA A 84 -4.90 5.83 7.73
N ALA A 85 -4.83 5.63 6.41
CA ALA A 85 -5.94 5.87 5.49
C ALA A 85 -7.18 5.08 5.86
N GLY A 86 -7.04 3.81 6.24
CA GLY A 86 -8.17 2.98 6.64
C GLY A 86 -8.91 3.51 7.88
N PHE A 87 -8.17 3.91 8.90
CA PHE A 87 -8.76 4.53 10.10
C PHE A 87 -9.40 5.87 9.79
N ILE A 88 -8.68 6.76 9.10
CA ILE A 88 -9.19 8.09 8.74
C ILE A 88 -10.45 7.97 7.88
N ALA A 89 -10.46 7.10 6.88
CA ALA A 89 -11.61 6.87 6.02
C ALA A 89 -12.84 6.39 6.81
N GLY A 90 -12.65 5.45 7.75
CA GLY A 90 -13.72 4.97 8.60
C GLY A 90 -14.34 6.07 9.44
N TYR A 91 -13.54 6.84 10.17
CA TYR A 91 -14.05 7.94 11.01
C TYR A 91 -14.62 9.09 10.18
N LEU A 92 -14.02 9.40 9.01
CA LEU A 92 -14.53 10.40 8.08
C LEU A 92 -15.94 10.04 7.62
N VAL A 93 -16.15 8.79 7.24
CA VAL A 93 -17.48 8.34 6.78
C VAL A 93 -18.49 8.36 7.92
N LEU A 94 -18.14 7.95 9.14
CA LEU A 94 -19.00 8.10 10.30
C LEU A 94 -19.40 9.57 10.55
N PHE A 95 -18.45 10.48 10.40
CA PHE A 95 -18.72 11.93 10.48
C PHE A 95 -19.70 12.36 9.39
N LEU A 96 -19.49 11.95 8.14
CA LEU A 96 -20.38 12.27 7.03
C LEU A 96 -21.79 11.72 7.24
N ILE A 97 -21.93 10.49 7.74
CA ILE A 97 -23.23 9.89 8.09
C ILE A 97 -23.96 10.78 9.11
N LYS A 98 -23.26 11.24 10.15
CA LYS A 98 -23.84 12.11 11.18
C LYS A 98 -24.24 13.49 10.64
N VAL A 99 -23.48 14.03 9.70
CA VAL A 99 -23.80 15.32 9.06
C VAL A 99 -25.01 15.17 8.13
N PHE A 100 -25.00 14.14 7.31
CA PHE A 100 -26.07 13.95 6.30
C PHE A 100 -27.37 13.37 6.90
N SER A 101 -27.35 12.76 8.09
CA SER A 101 -28.58 12.36 8.79
C SER A 101 -29.51 13.53 9.17
N ARG A 102 -29.01 14.76 9.04
CA ARG A 102 -29.82 15.98 9.28
C ARG A 102 -30.49 16.53 8.01
N LEU A 103 -30.31 15.87 6.87
CA LEU A 103 -30.89 16.28 5.60
C LEU A 103 -32.36 15.85 5.48
N PRO A 104 -33.16 16.53 4.63
CA PRO A 104 -34.52 16.13 4.33
C PRO A 104 -34.58 14.71 3.78
N GLN A 105 -35.67 13.96 4.11
CA GLN A 105 -35.86 12.54 3.76
C GLN A 105 -35.65 12.21 2.27
N ALA A 106 -35.91 13.18 1.37
CA ALA A 106 -35.71 12.99 -0.06
C ALA A 106 -34.21 12.81 -0.43
N ILE A 107 -33.33 13.51 0.25
CA ILE A 107 -31.88 13.48 0.01
C ILE A 107 -31.23 12.37 0.85
N GLU A 108 -31.75 12.08 2.02
CA GLU A 108 -31.23 11.04 2.91
C GLU A 108 -31.17 9.67 2.22
N LYS A 109 -32.16 9.31 1.41
CA LYS A 109 -32.20 8.04 0.66
C LYS A 109 -31.13 7.93 -0.42
N ILE A 110 -30.66 9.04 -0.97
CA ILE A 110 -29.61 9.09 -2.01
C ILE A 110 -28.22 9.19 -1.37
N ALA A 111 -28.13 9.63 -0.12
CA ALA A 111 -26.87 9.87 0.56
C ALA A 111 -25.92 8.63 0.59
N PRO A 112 -26.38 7.40 0.88
CA PRO A 112 -25.49 6.24 0.94
C PRO A 112 -24.87 5.88 -0.41
N VAL A 113 -25.59 6.13 -1.50
CA VAL A 113 -25.17 5.74 -2.85
C VAL A 113 -24.30 6.80 -3.51
N LEU A 114 -24.59 8.08 -3.27
CA LEU A 114 -23.96 9.20 -3.96
C LEU A 114 -23.12 10.07 -3.02
N LEU A 115 -23.72 10.59 -1.93
CA LEU A 115 -23.06 11.61 -1.11
C LEU A 115 -21.91 11.05 -0.27
N TYR A 116 -22.06 9.88 0.34
CA TYR A 116 -20.96 9.31 1.15
C TYR A 116 -19.76 8.95 0.30
N PRO A 117 -19.87 8.25 -0.85
CA PRO A 117 -18.72 8.02 -1.69
C PRO A 117 -18.13 9.29 -2.28
N LEU A 118 -18.97 10.19 -2.82
CA LEU A 118 -18.49 11.41 -3.48
C LEU A 118 -17.72 12.32 -2.51
N CYS A 119 -18.38 12.73 -1.42
CA CYS A 119 -17.75 13.58 -0.42
C CYS A 119 -16.63 12.85 0.33
N GLY A 120 -16.84 11.58 0.65
CA GLY A 120 -15.85 10.77 1.34
C GLY A 120 -14.55 10.63 0.54
N ILE A 121 -14.63 10.32 -0.74
CA ILE A 121 -13.47 10.21 -1.62
C ILE A 121 -12.78 11.58 -1.79
N LEU A 122 -13.55 12.64 -1.99
CA LEU A 122 -13.00 13.99 -2.13
C LEU A 122 -12.23 14.41 -0.87
N PHE A 123 -12.86 14.31 0.30
CA PHE A 123 -12.20 14.68 1.55
C PHE A 123 -11.05 13.74 1.89
N MET A 124 -11.20 12.45 1.64
CA MET A 124 -10.12 11.50 1.84
C MET A 124 -8.91 11.81 0.95
N GLY A 125 -9.14 12.16 -0.31
CA GLY A 125 -8.09 12.57 -1.23
C GLY A 125 -7.32 13.79 -0.74
N LEU A 126 -8.03 14.81 -0.27
CA LEU A 126 -7.42 16.02 0.31
C LEU A 126 -6.63 15.70 1.59
N ILE A 127 -7.20 14.90 2.49
CA ILE A 127 -6.53 14.49 3.74
C ILE A 127 -5.26 13.69 3.43
N MET A 128 -5.34 12.74 2.50
CA MET A 128 -4.16 11.97 2.09
C MET A 128 -3.08 12.88 1.53
N GLN A 129 -3.42 13.75 0.59
CA GLN A 129 -2.45 14.61 -0.11
C GLN A 129 -1.76 15.61 0.81
N PHE A 130 -2.50 16.26 1.71
CA PHE A 130 -1.98 17.37 2.50
C PHE A 130 -1.62 17.02 3.94
N LEU A 131 -2.26 16.01 4.52
CA LEU A 131 -2.09 15.68 5.94
C LEU A 131 -1.32 14.37 6.17
N VAL A 132 -1.56 13.34 5.37
CA VAL A 132 -0.98 12.00 5.59
C VAL A 132 0.32 11.81 4.83
N GLU A 133 0.34 12.14 3.55
CA GLU A 133 1.52 11.95 2.69
C GLU A 133 2.76 12.71 3.18
N PRO A 134 2.71 14.00 3.57
CA PRO A 134 3.92 14.71 3.98
C PRO A 134 4.62 14.09 5.19
N PRO A 135 3.96 13.84 6.35
CA PRO A 135 4.64 13.32 7.52
C PRO A 135 5.00 11.82 7.39
N ILE A 136 4.08 11.00 6.88
CA ILE A 136 4.32 9.56 6.77
C ILE A 136 5.29 9.25 5.64
N GLY A 137 5.19 9.97 4.51
CA GLY A 137 6.15 9.86 3.42
C GLY A 137 7.56 10.29 3.83
N ALA A 138 7.70 11.34 4.64
CA ALA A 138 8.98 11.75 5.20
C ALA A 138 9.57 10.66 6.12
N LEU A 139 8.74 10.06 6.98
CA LEU A 139 9.15 8.95 7.85
C LEU A 139 9.63 7.75 7.04
N ASN A 140 8.87 7.34 6.04
CA ASN A 140 9.22 6.21 5.16
C ASN A 140 10.52 6.50 4.38
N THR A 141 10.67 7.72 3.88
CA THR A 141 11.90 8.15 3.19
C THR A 141 13.10 8.17 4.15
N ALA A 142 12.92 8.62 5.39
CA ALA A 142 13.98 8.63 6.40
C ALA A 142 14.44 7.21 6.75
N LEU A 143 13.51 6.26 6.88
CA LEU A 143 13.82 4.84 7.10
C LEU A 143 14.65 4.27 5.94
N ASN A 144 14.20 4.48 4.70
CA ASN A 144 14.92 4.02 3.52
C ASN A 144 16.32 4.65 3.40
N THR A 145 16.44 5.95 3.68
CA THR A 145 17.73 6.65 3.66
C THR A 145 18.66 6.12 4.75
N ALA A 146 18.14 5.85 5.95
CA ALA A 146 18.93 5.27 7.03
C ALA A 146 19.49 3.89 6.65
N LEU A 147 18.65 3.02 6.08
CA LEU A 147 19.06 1.69 5.62
C LEU A 147 20.10 1.80 4.49
N THR A 148 19.88 2.68 3.51
CA THR A 148 20.81 2.89 2.39
C THR A 148 22.17 3.38 2.86
N ASN A 149 22.21 4.29 3.84
CA ASN A 149 23.46 4.80 4.42
C ASN A 149 24.22 3.72 5.19
N MET A 150 23.53 2.73 5.76
CA MET A 150 24.18 1.61 6.44
C MET A 150 24.88 0.65 5.47
N GLY A 151 24.41 0.54 4.22
CA GLY A 151 24.97 -0.37 3.21
C GLY A 151 26.45 -0.12 2.87
N GLY A 152 26.94 1.12 3.05
CA GLY A 152 28.35 1.48 2.83
C GLY A 152 29.30 1.16 3.98
N SER A 153 28.81 1.10 5.23
CA SER A 153 29.68 1.03 6.43
C SER A 153 29.83 -0.36 7.02
N SER A 154 28.79 -1.20 6.98
CA SER A 154 28.85 -2.57 7.48
C SER A 154 27.72 -3.43 6.93
N ARG A 155 28.04 -4.28 5.97
CA ARG A 155 27.07 -5.23 5.38
C ARG A 155 26.50 -6.21 6.41
N ILE A 156 27.30 -6.57 7.44
CA ILE A 156 26.88 -7.48 8.51
C ILE A 156 25.83 -6.79 9.38
N LEU A 157 26.08 -5.54 9.80
CA LEU A 157 25.15 -4.77 10.63
C LEU A 157 23.84 -4.50 9.87
N LEU A 158 23.92 -4.15 8.59
CA LEU A 158 22.76 -4.01 7.73
C LEU A 158 21.93 -5.30 7.68
N GLY A 159 22.60 -6.45 7.48
CA GLY A 159 21.93 -7.76 7.46
C GLY A 159 21.21 -8.08 8.76
N ILE A 160 21.82 -7.77 9.91
CA ILE A 160 21.20 -7.95 11.25
C ILE A 160 19.98 -7.05 11.41
N VAL A 161 20.07 -5.78 11.01
CA VAL A 161 18.96 -4.82 11.12
C VAL A 161 17.80 -5.23 10.23
N VAL A 162 18.06 -5.52 8.95
CA VAL A 162 17.03 -5.94 7.98
C VAL A 162 16.37 -7.26 8.42
N ALA A 163 17.16 -8.25 8.83
CA ALA A 163 16.63 -9.51 9.35
C ALA A 163 15.79 -9.30 10.64
N GLY A 164 16.25 -8.42 11.53
CA GLY A 164 15.50 -8.03 12.72
C GLY A 164 14.17 -7.34 12.38
N MET A 165 14.17 -6.41 11.44
CA MET A 165 12.94 -5.77 10.98
C MET A 165 11.95 -6.76 10.37
N MET A 166 12.43 -7.74 9.61
CA MET A 166 11.58 -8.81 9.06
C MET A 166 11.03 -9.75 10.13
N ALA A 167 11.76 -9.97 11.23
CA ALA A 167 11.36 -10.84 12.32
C ALA A 167 10.37 -10.18 13.31
N ILE A 168 10.41 -8.85 13.46
CA ILE A 168 9.57 -8.11 14.40
C ILE A 168 8.09 -8.19 14.00
N ASP A 169 7.82 -8.11 12.69
CA ASP A 169 6.47 -8.01 12.22
C ASP A 169 6.33 -8.79 10.88
N MET A 170 5.77 -9.97 10.92
CA MET A 170 5.57 -10.83 9.75
C MET A 170 4.48 -10.27 8.83
N GLY A 171 4.86 -9.31 7.96
CA GLY A 171 3.99 -8.71 6.95
C GLY A 171 3.52 -7.28 7.24
N GLY A 172 3.95 -6.68 8.34
CA GLY A 172 3.63 -5.30 8.70
C GLY A 172 4.60 -4.26 8.11
N PRO A 173 4.57 -3.02 8.63
CA PRO A 173 5.31 -1.89 8.08
C PRO A 173 6.83 -2.07 8.11
N PHE A 174 7.37 -2.67 9.16
CA PHE A 174 8.81 -2.89 9.30
C PHE A 174 9.31 -3.95 8.33
N ASN A 175 8.58 -5.04 8.17
CA ASN A 175 8.88 -6.08 7.20
C ASN A 175 8.86 -5.51 5.78
N LYS A 176 7.84 -4.71 5.43
CA LYS A 176 7.75 -4.12 4.10
C LYS A 176 8.86 -3.11 3.82
N ALA A 177 9.25 -2.29 4.80
CA ALA A 177 10.39 -1.39 4.67
C ALA A 177 11.70 -2.17 4.41
N ALA A 178 11.92 -3.27 5.12
CA ALA A 178 13.08 -4.13 4.93
C ALA A 178 13.08 -4.87 3.58
N TYR A 179 11.90 -5.26 3.10
CA TYR A 179 11.73 -6.00 1.84
C TYR A 179 11.87 -5.11 0.60
N VAL A 180 11.46 -3.85 0.67
CA VAL A 180 11.52 -2.90 -0.46
C VAL A 180 12.89 -2.23 -0.56
N PHE A 181 13.70 -2.27 0.51
CA PHE A 181 15.09 -1.81 0.55
C PHE A 181 15.99 -2.72 -0.31
#